data_4f7869443571e8283236903976124ff9
#
_entry.id   4f7869443571e8283236903976124ff9
#
_cell.length_a   1.000
_cell.length_b   1.000
_cell.length_c   1.000
_cell.angle_alpha   90.00
_cell.angle_beta   90.00
_cell.angle_gamma   90.00
#
_symmetry.space_group_name_H-M   'P 1'
#
loop_
_entity.id
_entity.type
_entity.pdbx_description
1 polymer ?
#
loop_
_entity_poly.entity_id
_entity_poly.type
_entity_poly.pdbx_seq_one_letter_code
_entity_poly.pdbx_strand_id
1 'polypeptide(L)'
;SSSLKYQLIDMDGEKVLCKGLCERIGMESSMITHEANGTKATTPAIFPTHTEAFAEVVKKMTTGAGKCINDVSEIDAIGHRVVHGGEKFKSSCLITDEVINTLRELSPLAPLHNPAGILGIEAARKVFGNIPMVAVFDTAFHSTMPPKAYMYAIPYEYYEKYGVRRYGFHGTSHKYVAHKAAEYLEEPIERLKLITCHLGNGSSIAAVDQGKVVDTSMGMTPLAGLM
;
A
#
# COMPACT_ATOMS: atom_id res chain seq x y z
N SER A 1 5.81 11.65 -2.00
CA SER A 1 6.73 11.02 -1.04
C SER A 1 8.15 11.05 -1.58
N SER A 2 9.11 11.40 -0.76
CA SER A 2 10.54 11.38 -1.10
C SER A 2 11.20 10.01 -0.82
N SER A 3 10.41 8.96 -0.70
CA SER A 3 10.92 7.62 -0.44
C SER A 3 10.16 6.54 -1.21
N LEU A 4 10.87 5.45 -1.52
CA LEU A 4 10.35 4.24 -2.16
C LEU A 4 10.76 3.03 -1.32
N LYS A 5 9.79 2.33 -0.74
CA LYS A 5 10.01 1.08 -0.02
C LYS A 5 9.60 -0.09 -0.90
N TYR A 6 10.42 -1.16 -0.94
CA TYR A 6 10.17 -2.32 -1.78
C TYR A 6 10.53 -3.63 -1.09
N GLN A 7 9.90 -4.70 -1.57
CA GLN A 7 10.24 -6.10 -1.26
C GLN A 7 10.06 -6.92 -2.52
N LEU A 8 10.93 -7.91 -2.71
CA LEU A 8 10.73 -9.00 -3.67
C LEU A 8 10.41 -10.26 -2.86
N ILE A 9 9.29 -10.88 -3.17
CA ILE A 9 8.75 -12.01 -2.43
C ILE A 9 8.57 -13.18 -3.39
N ASP A 10 9.14 -14.31 -3.04
CA ASP A 10 8.78 -15.59 -3.65
C ASP A 10 7.48 -16.03 -2.99
N MET A 11 6.41 -16.10 -3.79
CA MET A 11 5.08 -16.45 -3.30
C MET A 11 4.91 -17.94 -3.00
N ASP A 12 5.85 -18.79 -3.43
CA ASP A 12 5.93 -20.17 -2.96
C ASP A 12 6.57 -20.21 -1.56
N GLY A 13 5.71 -20.23 -0.56
CA GLY A 13 6.09 -20.15 0.86
C GLY A 13 6.26 -18.72 1.42
N GLU A 14 5.86 -17.67 0.68
CA GLU A 14 5.86 -16.27 1.12
C GLU A 14 7.24 -15.78 1.60
N LYS A 15 8.32 -16.22 0.92
CA LYS A 15 9.70 -15.92 1.30
C LYS A 15 10.16 -14.58 0.74
N VAL A 16 10.58 -13.67 1.62
CA VAL A 16 11.22 -12.41 1.21
C VAL A 16 12.62 -12.69 0.69
N LEU A 17 12.86 -12.48 -0.60
CA LEU A 17 14.16 -12.63 -1.26
C LEU A 17 15.05 -11.41 -1.01
N CYS A 18 14.47 -10.21 -1.12
CA CYS A 18 15.12 -8.98 -0.74
C CYS A 18 14.09 -7.90 -0.34
N LYS A 19 14.57 -6.89 0.36
CA LYS A 19 13.81 -5.70 0.72
C LYS A 19 14.72 -4.48 0.77
N GLY A 20 14.12 -3.30 0.68
CA GLY A 20 14.91 -2.07 0.75
C GLY A 20 14.09 -0.81 0.79
N LEU A 21 14.84 0.30 0.84
CA LEU A 21 14.33 1.64 0.95
C LEU A 21 15.23 2.61 0.18
N CYS A 22 14.65 3.33 -0.78
CA CYS A 22 15.27 4.51 -1.35
C CYS A 22 14.74 5.74 -0.60
N GLU A 23 15.65 6.60 -0.15
CA GLU A 23 15.31 7.77 0.65
C GLU A 23 15.80 9.06 -0.03
N ARG A 24 15.14 10.17 0.29
CA ARG A 24 15.45 11.52 -0.18
C ARG A 24 15.47 11.61 -1.70
N ILE A 25 14.51 10.97 -2.37
CA ILE A 25 14.31 11.08 -3.81
C ILE A 25 14.01 12.54 -4.15
N GLY A 26 14.72 13.09 -5.13
CA GLY A 26 14.66 14.50 -5.51
C GLY A 26 15.56 15.42 -4.66
N MET A 27 16.42 14.87 -3.81
CA MET A 27 17.35 15.62 -2.96
C MET A 27 18.80 15.24 -3.23
N GLU A 28 19.75 16.13 -2.88
CA GLU A 28 21.18 15.91 -3.13
C GLU A 28 21.81 14.74 -2.35
N SER A 29 21.21 14.35 -1.22
CA SER A 29 21.76 13.30 -0.34
C SER A 29 20.91 12.02 -0.35
N SER A 30 20.49 11.58 -1.53
CA SER A 30 19.73 10.34 -1.70
C SER A 30 20.57 9.13 -1.29
N MET A 31 19.91 8.09 -0.80
CA MET A 31 20.54 6.82 -0.44
C MET A 31 19.61 5.64 -0.71
N ILE A 32 20.20 4.48 -0.92
CA ILE A 32 19.47 3.21 -0.96
C ILE A 32 19.99 2.27 0.11
N THR A 33 19.05 1.73 0.89
CA THR A 33 19.29 0.59 1.76
C THR A 33 18.74 -0.65 1.07
N HIS A 34 19.55 -1.69 0.92
CA HIS A 34 19.16 -2.96 0.34
C HIS A 34 19.56 -4.10 1.27
N GLU A 35 18.66 -5.03 1.49
CA GLU A 35 18.89 -6.21 2.32
C GLU A 35 18.52 -7.46 1.53
N ALA A 36 19.49 -8.35 1.34
CA ALA A 36 19.34 -9.63 0.67
C ALA A 36 20.41 -10.60 1.18
N ASN A 37 20.14 -11.91 1.13
CA ASN A 37 21.10 -12.96 1.51
C ASN A 37 21.71 -12.76 2.91
N GLY A 38 20.94 -12.23 3.88
CA GLY A 38 21.41 -11.97 5.24
C GLY A 38 22.30 -10.73 5.38
N THR A 39 22.56 -9.99 4.29
CA THR A 39 23.38 -8.78 4.30
C THR A 39 22.53 -7.55 4.07
N LYS A 40 22.71 -6.53 4.91
CA LYS A 40 22.08 -5.21 4.77
C LYS A 40 23.16 -4.17 4.48
N ALA A 41 23.01 -3.43 3.39
CA ALA A 41 23.93 -2.37 3.00
C ALA A 41 23.19 -1.08 2.67
N THR A 42 23.71 0.05 3.13
CA THR A 42 23.24 1.39 2.76
C THR A 42 24.31 2.07 1.94
N THR A 43 23.97 2.54 0.76
CA THR A 43 24.89 3.20 -0.17
C THR A 43 24.32 4.54 -0.63
N PRO A 44 25.17 5.61 -0.75
CA PRO A 44 24.76 6.85 -1.41
C PRO A 44 24.32 6.56 -2.85
N ALA A 45 23.35 7.32 -3.31
CA ALA A 45 22.84 7.24 -4.67
C ALA A 45 22.34 8.61 -5.13
N ILE A 46 22.05 8.75 -6.42
CA ILE A 46 21.49 9.97 -6.99
C ILE A 46 20.14 9.60 -7.61
N PHE A 47 19.05 10.09 -7.00
CA PHE A 47 17.70 9.86 -7.43
C PHE A 47 16.99 11.18 -7.74
N PRO A 48 17.15 11.75 -8.94
CA PRO A 48 16.38 12.93 -9.34
C PRO A 48 14.88 12.68 -9.30
N THR A 49 14.47 11.47 -9.71
CA THR A 49 13.08 11.03 -9.70
C THR A 49 12.91 9.59 -9.20
N HIS A 50 11.68 9.12 -9.11
CA HIS A 50 11.37 7.73 -8.77
C HIS A 50 11.84 6.74 -9.85
N THR A 51 12.00 7.18 -11.10
CA THR A 51 12.50 6.32 -12.18
C THR A 51 13.93 5.85 -11.92
N GLU A 52 14.83 6.75 -11.53
CA GLU A 52 16.22 6.41 -11.17
C GLU A 52 16.26 5.54 -9.91
N ALA A 53 15.36 5.80 -8.94
CA ALA A 53 15.27 4.97 -7.75
C ALA A 53 14.87 3.53 -8.12
N PHE A 54 13.88 3.30 -8.98
CA PHE A 54 13.52 1.96 -9.46
C PHE A 54 14.65 1.31 -10.28
N ALA A 55 15.34 2.06 -11.13
CA ALA A 55 16.47 1.54 -11.89
C ALA A 55 17.58 1.04 -10.97
N GLU A 56 17.90 1.76 -9.88
CA GLU A 56 18.89 1.31 -8.89
C GLU A 56 18.38 0.11 -8.09
N VAL A 57 17.08 0.03 -7.76
CA VAL A 57 16.48 -1.16 -7.15
C VAL A 57 16.69 -2.39 -8.02
N VAL A 58 16.39 -2.30 -9.32
CA VAL A 58 16.63 -3.39 -10.30
C VAL A 58 18.10 -3.79 -10.30
N LYS A 59 19.01 -2.82 -10.38
CA LYS A 59 20.44 -3.08 -10.36
C LYS A 59 20.88 -3.81 -9.08
N LYS A 60 20.37 -3.42 -7.90
CA LYS A 60 20.67 -4.10 -6.62
C LYS A 60 20.13 -5.53 -6.60
N MET A 61 18.97 -5.79 -7.20
CA MET A 61 18.38 -7.12 -7.28
C MET A 61 19.12 -8.05 -8.25
N THR A 62 19.72 -7.50 -9.32
CA THR A 62 20.31 -8.28 -10.42
C THR A 62 21.84 -8.36 -10.38
N THR A 63 22.51 -7.52 -9.58
CA THR A 63 23.99 -7.45 -9.57
C THR A 63 24.57 -7.35 -8.16
N GLY A 64 25.85 -7.73 -8.02
CA GLY A 64 26.63 -7.59 -6.78
C GLY A 64 26.21 -8.54 -5.67
N ALA A 65 26.62 -8.23 -4.43
CA ALA A 65 26.37 -9.08 -3.25
C ALA A 65 24.89 -9.17 -2.85
N GLY A 66 24.09 -8.19 -3.24
CA GLY A 66 22.64 -8.17 -2.99
C GLY A 66 21.79 -8.84 -4.06
N LYS A 67 22.43 -9.47 -5.06
CA LYS A 67 21.72 -10.13 -6.16
C LYS A 67 20.79 -11.23 -5.64
N CYS A 68 19.52 -11.20 -6.07
CA CYS A 68 18.51 -12.20 -5.70
C CYS A 68 17.74 -12.74 -6.91
N ILE A 69 17.85 -12.10 -8.10
CA ILE A 69 17.34 -12.58 -9.40
C ILE A 69 18.41 -12.34 -10.48
N ASN A 70 18.30 -13.02 -11.61
CA ASN A 70 19.22 -12.80 -12.74
C ASN A 70 18.75 -11.67 -13.65
N ASP A 71 17.45 -11.61 -13.85
CA ASP A 71 16.81 -10.64 -14.76
C ASP A 71 15.42 -10.25 -14.25
N VAL A 72 14.95 -9.06 -14.64
CA VAL A 72 13.61 -8.57 -14.27
C VAL A 72 12.47 -9.41 -14.83
N SER A 73 12.69 -10.21 -15.86
CA SER A 73 11.71 -11.16 -16.40
C SER A 73 11.36 -12.30 -15.43
N GLU A 74 12.12 -12.48 -14.36
CA GLU A 74 11.76 -13.39 -13.28
C GLU A 74 10.68 -12.82 -12.34
N ILE A 75 10.26 -11.55 -12.53
CA ILE A 75 9.22 -10.91 -11.73
C ILE A 75 7.87 -11.11 -12.45
N ASP A 76 6.97 -11.86 -11.84
CA ASP A 76 5.66 -12.18 -12.43
C ASP A 76 4.65 -11.03 -12.30
N ALA A 77 4.70 -10.26 -11.20
CA ALA A 77 3.79 -9.15 -10.94
C ALA A 77 4.35 -8.15 -9.93
N ILE A 78 3.80 -6.92 -9.95
CA ILE A 78 4.16 -5.87 -9.00
C ILE A 78 2.91 -5.38 -8.26
N GLY A 79 2.91 -5.48 -6.93
CA GLY A 79 1.88 -4.90 -6.08
C GLY A 79 2.25 -3.46 -5.66
N HIS A 80 1.34 -2.52 -5.90
CA HIS A 80 1.46 -1.14 -5.45
C HIS A 80 0.49 -0.85 -4.32
N ARG A 81 1.00 -0.43 -3.16
CA ARG A 81 0.16 0.14 -2.12
C ARG A 81 -0.36 1.49 -2.58
N VAL A 82 -1.68 1.65 -2.59
CA VAL A 82 -2.38 2.90 -2.86
C VAL A 82 -3.15 3.31 -1.62
N VAL A 83 -2.92 4.52 -1.11
CA VAL A 83 -3.47 4.92 0.19
C VAL A 83 -4.99 5.10 0.12
N HIS A 84 -5.53 5.69 -0.95
CA HIS A 84 -6.95 6.03 -1.00
C HIS A 84 -7.62 5.58 -2.30
N GLY A 85 -8.55 4.64 -2.17
CA GLY A 85 -9.37 4.14 -3.27
C GLY A 85 -10.76 4.78 -3.37
N GLY A 86 -11.10 5.69 -2.45
CA GLY A 86 -12.42 6.30 -2.39
C GLY A 86 -13.53 5.26 -2.25
N GLU A 87 -14.69 5.55 -2.80
CA GLU A 87 -15.79 4.60 -2.93
C GLU A 87 -15.73 3.81 -4.26
N LYS A 88 -14.75 4.14 -5.13
CA LYS A 88 -14.57 3.51 -6.44
C LYS A 88 -13.91 2.14 -6.36
N PHE A 89 -12.94 1.98 -5.46
CA PHE A 89 -12.15 0.76 -5.35
C PHE A 89 -12.43 0.04 -4.03
N LYS A 90 -13.17 -1.07 -4.11
CA LYS A 90 -13.55 -1.92 -2.97
C LYS A 90 -12.70 -3.19 -2.86
N SER A 91 -11.77 -3.40 -3.79
CA SER A 91 -10.83 -4.52 -3.84
C SER A 91 -9.58 -4.13 -4.60
N SER A 92 -8.55 -4.95 -4.55
CA SER A 92 -7.38 -4.81 -5.42
C SER A 92 -7.77 -4.99 -6.88
N CYS A 93 -7.08 -4.30 -7.79
CA CYS A 93 -7.33 -4.39 -9.23
C CYS A 93 -6.05 -4.24 -10.05
N LEU A 94 -6.05 -4.75 -11.28
CA LEU A 94 -5.00 -4.49 -12.25
C LEU A 94 -4.94 -2.99 -12.57
N ILE A 95 -3.73 -2.46 -12.65
CA ILE A 95 -3.50 -1.05 -12.97
C ILE A 95 -3.57 -0.87 -14.49
N THR A 96 -4.66 -0.28 -14.95
CA THR A 96 -4.86 0.20 -16.31
C THR A 96 -4.74 1.72 -16.35
N ASP A 97 -4.78 2.32 -17.53
CA ASP A 97 -4.81 3.78 -17.68
C ASP A 97 -6.09 4.38 -17.09
N GLU A 98 -7.21 3.65 -17.17
CA GLU A 98 -8.46 4.04 -16.54
C GLU A 98 -8.33 4.08 -15.00
N VAL A 99 -7.68 3.08 -14.41
CA VAL A 99 -7.39 3.07 -12.96
C VAL A 99 -6.53 4.27 -12.57
N ILE A 100 -5.47 4.58 -13.33
CA ILE A 100 -4.62 5.75 -13.08
C ILE A 100 -5.43 7.05 -13.17
N ASN A 101 -6.29 7.20 -14.17
CA ASN A 101 -7.13 8.38 -14.31
C ASN A 101 -8.10 8.53 -13.13
N THR A 102 -8.75 7.44 -12.71
CA THR A 102 -9.61 7.43 -11.51
C THR A 102 -8.82 7.80 -10.25
N LEU A 103 -7.57 7.34 -10.11
CA LEU A 103 -6.70 7.74 -8.98
C LEU A 103 -6.36 9.24 -9.00
N ARG A 104 -6.21 9.85 -10.19
CA ARG A 104 -6.03 11.30 -10.30
C ARG A 104 -7.27 12.05 -9.82
N GLU A 105 -8.47 11.59 -10.20
CA GLU A 105 -9.74 12.14 -9.73
C GLU A 105 -9.90 12.03 -8.21
N LEU A 106 -9.43 10.94 -7.61
CA LEU A 106 -9.46 10.71 -6.16
C LEU A 106 -8.35 11.43 -5.39
N SER A 107 -7.40 12.06 -6.08
CA SER A 107 -6.27 12.73 -5.42
C SER A 107 -6.66 13.84 -4.43
N PRO A 108 -7.77 14.59 -4.59
CA PRO A 108 -8.24 15.52 -3.57
C PRO A 108 -8.56 14.88 -2.21
N LEU A 109 -8.93 13.60 -2.16
CA LEU A 109 -9.17 12.86 -0.90
C LEU A 109 -7.86 12.51 -0.17
N ALA A 110 -6.74 12.40 -0.89
CA ALA A 110 -5.42 12.09 -0.32
C ALA A 110 -4.31 12.85 -1.06
N PRO A 111 -4.28 14.19 -0.97
CA PRO A 111 -3.40 15.04 -1.78
C PRO A 111 -1.91 14.83 -1.51
N LEU A 112 -1.55 14.35 -0.33
CA LEU A 112 -0.16 14.05 0.04
C LEU A 112 0.29 12.64 -0.37
N HIS A 113 -0.63 11.74 -0.74
CA HIS A 113 -0.35 10.33 -0.96
C HIS A 113 -0.64 9.86 -2.40
N ASN A 114 -1.86 10.07 -2.89
CA ASN A 114 -2.25 9.54 -4.21
C ASN A 114 -1.40 10.09 -5.36
N PRO A 115 -1.09 11.40 -5.46
CA PRO A 115 -0.20 11.89 -6.52
C PRO A 115 1.18 11.26 -6.50
N ALA A 116 1.78 11.10 -5.30
CA ALA A 116 3.06 10.42 -5.16
C ALA A 116 2.99 8.93 -5.52
N GLY A 117 1.88 8.26 -5.16
CA GLY A 117 1.62 6.86 -5.55
C GLY A 117 1.52 6.71 -7.07
N ILE A 118 0.82 7.62 -7.77
CA ILE A 118 0.70 7.62 -9.22
C ILE A 118 2.08 7.78 -9.87
N LEU A 119 2.89 8.73 -9.41
CA LEU A 119 4.28 8.91 -9.91
C LEU A 119 5.11 7.63 -9.73
N GLY A 120 4.96 6.94 -8.60
CA GLY A 120 5.61 5.65 -8.36
C GLY A 120 5.16 4.57 -9.35
N ILE A 121 3.87 4.46 -9.64
CA ILE A 121 3.32 3.52 -10.61
C ILE A 121 3.84 3.83 -12.02
N GLU A 122 3.81 5.10 -12.44
CA GLU A 122 4.29 5.52 -13.76
C GLU A 122 5.81 5.28 -13.92
N ALA A 123 6.59 5.52 -12.87
CA ALA A 123 8.01 5.22 -12.85
C ALA A 123 8.28 3.70 -12.95
N ALA A 124 7.53 2.89 -12.21
CA ALA A 124 7.62 1.44 -12.29
C ALA A 124 7.28 0.93 -13.71
N ARG A 125 6.22 1.45 -14.34
CA ARG A 125 5.88 1.10 -15.74
C ARG A 125 7.03 1.36 -16.72
N LYS A 126 7.78 2.46 -16.53
CA LYS A 126 8.93 2.79 -17.38
C LYS A 126 10.08 1.81 -17.23
N VAL A 127 10.30 1.31 -16.00
CA VAL A 127 11.46 0.45 -15.68
C VAL A 127 11.15 -1.02 -15.92
N PHE A 128 9.95 -1.47 -15.54
CA PHE A 128 9.56 -2.89 -15.58
C PHE A 128 8.74 -3.27 -16.84
N GLY A 129 8.35 -2.30 -17.65
CA GLY A 129 7.66 -2.55 -18.92
C GLY A 129 6.29 -3.18 -18.73
N ASN A 130 6.09 -4.35 -19.35
CA ASN A 130 4.79 -5.03 -19.44
C ASN A 130 4.47 -5.96 -18.27
N ILE A 131 5.26 -5.96 -17.19
CA ILE A 131 4.97 -6.76 -16.00
C ILE A 131 3.63 -6.32 -15.42
N PRO A 132 2.69 -7.24 -15.15
CA PRO A 132 1.39 -6.89 -14.57
C PRO A 132 1.55 -6.14 -13.23
N MET A 133 0.79 -5.07 -13.07
CA MET A 133 0.80 -4.26 -11.86
C MET A 133 -0.58 -4.24 -11.21
N VAL A 134 -0.62 -4.39 -9.89
CA VAL A 134 -1.85 -4.46 -9.10
C VAL A 134 -1.86 -3.33 -8.08
N ALA A 135 -2.96 -2.56 -8.05
CA ALA A 135 -3.23 -1.59 -7.00
C ALA A 135 -3.89 -2.29 -5.80
N VAL A 136 -3.32 -2.07 -4.62
CA VAL A 136 -3.84 -2.57 -3.34
C VAL A 136 -4.17 -1.37 -2.46
N PHE A 137 -5.45 -1.20 -2.13
CA PHE A 137 -5.94 0.01 -1.49
C PHE A 137 -6.06 -0.14 0.03
N ASP A 138 -5.52 0.83 0.77
CA ASP A 138 -5.66 0.86 2.23
C ASP A 138 -7.12 0.96 2.69
N THR A 139 -7.97 1.59 1.89
CA THR A 139 -9.40 1.80 2.21
C THR A 139 -10.30 0.62 1.83
N ALA A 140 -9.83 -0.31 0.99
CA ALA A 140 -10.68 -1.33 0.38
C ALA A 140 -11.31 -2.30 1.41
N PHE A 141 -10.54 -2.75 2.40
CA PHE A 141 -11.05 -3.67 3.43
C PHE A 141 -12.16 -3.03 4.28
N HIS A 142 -12.13 -1.71 4.45
CA HIS A 142 -13.12 -0.93 5.20
C HIS A 142 -14.37 -0.58 4.39
N SER A 143 -14.44 -0.94 3.11
CA SER A 143 -15.57 -0.61 2.23
C SER A 143 -16.88 -1.27 2.64
N THR A 144 -16.85 -2.24 3.54
CA THR A 144 -18.03 -2.95 4.07
C THR A 144 -18.70 -2.25 5.25
N MET A 145 -18.11 -1.15 5.76
CA MET A 145 -18.73 -0.39 6.86
C MET A 145 -20.15 0.08 6.49
N PRO A 146 -21.12 -0.06 7.41
CA PRO A 146 -22.49 0.43 7.19
C PRO A 146 -22.56 1.97 7.30
N PRO A 147 -23.58 2.62 6.72
CA PRO A 147 -23.74 4.08 6.75
C PRO A 147 -23.63 4.71 8.15
N LYS A 148 -24.20 4.07 9.16
CA LYS A 148 -24.12 4.53 10.56
C LYS A 148 -22.67 4.61 11.12
N ALA A 149 -21.73 3.88 10.52
CA ALA A 149 -20.32 3.87 10.93
C ALA A 149 -19.48 4.83 10.10
N TYR A 150 -19.78 5.03 8.83
CA TYR A 150 -18.98 5.89 7.97
C TYR A 150 -19.48 7.33 7.84
N MET A 151 -20.76 7.61 8.11
CA MET A 151 -21.30 8.96 8.01
C MET A 151 -20.89 9.82 9.20
N TYR A 152 -20.48 11.06 8.91
CA TYR A 152 -20.28 12.07 9.95
C TYR A 152 -21.58 12.84 10.24
N ALA A 153 -21.73 13.30 11.49
CA ALA A 153 -22.87 14.12 11.91
C ALA A 153 -22.69 15.60 11.49
N ILE A 154 -22.59 15.81 10.18
CA ILE A 154 -22.47 17.12 9.51
C ILE A 154 -23.52 17.19 8.39
N PRO A 155 -23.78 18.36 7.78
CA PRO A 155 -24.72 18.44 6.66
C PRO A 155 -24.39 17.41 5.56
N TYR A 156 -25.44 16.66 5.14
CA TYR A 156 -25.31 15.53 4.21
C TYR A 156 -24.71 15.92 2.86
N GLU A 157 -24.88 17.18 2.46
CA GLU A 157 -24.32 17.72 1.21
C GLU A 157 -22.79 17.61 1.12
N TYR A 158 -22.07 17.57 2.24
CA TYR A 158 -20.61 17.36 2.23
C TYR A 158 -20.25 15.94 1.81
N TYR A 159 -21.04 14.96 2.19
CA TYR A 159 -20.89 13.60 1.69
C TYR A 159 -21.20 13.53 0.18
N GLU A 160 -22.34 14.06 -0.24
CA GLU A 160 -22.77 13.99 -1.63
C GLU A 160 -21.83 14.70 -2.61
N LYS A 161 -21.36 15.90 -2.25
CA LYS A 161 -20.55 16.73 -3.15
C LYS A 161 -19.06 16.39 -3.09
N TYR A 162 -18.56 16.02 -1.92
CA TYR A 162 -17.11 15.93 -1.68
C TYR A 162 -16.65 14.56 -1.16
N GLY A 163 -17.56 13.62 -0.98
CA GLY A 163 -17.25 12.30 -0.44
C GLY A 163 -16.73 12.35 1.01
N VAL A 164 -17.18 13.33 1.81
CA VAL A 164 -16.76 13.48 3.21
C VAL A 164 -17.42 12.41 4.06
N ARG A 165 -16.65 11.38 4.39
CA ARG A 165 -17.05 10.22 5.19
C ARG A 165 -15.82 9.58 5.84
N ARG A 166 -16.05 8.65 6.78
CA ARG A 166 -15.00 7.74 7.26
C ARG A 166 -14.66 6.74 6.16
N TYR A 167 -13.38 6.58 5.83
CA TYR A 167 -12.87 5.56 4.91
C TYR A 167 -12.08 4.50 5.66
N GLY A 168 -11.26 4.89 6.63
CA GLY A 168 -10.31 4.02 7.30
C GLY A 168 -9.09 3.71 6.44
N PHE A 169 -8.00 3.32 7.08
CA PHE A 169 -6.72 3.03 6.42
C PHE A 169 -6.08 1.80 7.04
N HIS A 170 -4.89 1.41 6.57
CA HIS A 170 -4.20 0.18 6.96
C HIS A 170 -5.03 -1.09 6.65
N GLY A 171 -5.97 -1.02 5.72
CA GLY A 171 -6.90 -2.10 5.43
C GLY A 171 -6.22 -3.40 5.04
N THR A 172 -5.10 -3.35 4.31
CA THR A 172 -4.30 -4.53 3.97
C THR A 172 -3.76 -5.22 5.22
N SER A 173 -3.26 -4.45 6.19
CA SER A 173 -2.79 -4.98 7.48
C SER A 173 -3.94 -5.58 8.29
N HIS A 174 -5.05 -4.86 8.43
CA HIS A 174 -6.23 -5.37 9.16
C HIS A 174 -6.79 -6.64 8.53
N LYS A 175 -6.88 -6.70 7.20
CA LYS A 175 -7.30 -7.90 6.47
C LYS A 175 -6.37 -9.08 6.74
N TYR A 176 -5.06 -8.87 6.60
CA TYR A 176 -4.06 -9.91 6.83
C TYR A 176 -4.13 -10.46 8.25
N VAL A 177 -4.12 -9.57 9.26
CA VAL A 177 -4.17 -9.97 10.67
C VAL A 177 -5.48 -10.69 11.00
N ALA A 178 -6.63 -10.24 10.47
CA ALA A 178 -7.91 -10.92 10.70
C ALA A 178 -7.93 -12.34 10.13
N HIS A 179 -7.42 -12.55 8.91
CA HIS A 179 -7.33 -13.88 8.31
C HIS A 179 -6.31 -14.77 9.04
N LYS A 180 -5.14 -14.24 9.42
CA LYS A 180 -4.15 -14.99 10.21
C LYS A 180 -4.64 -15.35 11.60
N ALA A 181 -5.44 -14.50 12.23
CA ALA A 181 -6.08 -14.84 13.51
C ALA A 181 -7.09 -16.01 13.35
N ALA A 182 -7.90 -15.98 12.28
CA ALA A 182 -8.83 -17.06 11.99
C ALA A 182 -8.10 -18.40 11.71
N GLU A 183 -7.03 -18.36 10.92
CA GLU A 183 -6.16 -19.50 10.65
C GLU A 183 -5.52 -20.06 11.94
N TYR A 184 -4.99 -19.17 12.80
CA TYR A 184 -4.38 -19.56 14.07
C TYR A 184 -5.37 -20.18 15.08
N LEU A 185 -6.62 -19.69 15.05
CA LEU A 185 -7.70 -20.19 15.90
C LEU A 185 -8.36 -21.46 15.31
N GLU A 186 -7.99 -21.87 14.11
CA GLU A 186 -8.59 -22.98 13.37
C GLU A 186 -10.11 -22.82 13.17
N GLU A 187 -10.58 -21.56 13.08
CA GLU A 187 -11.99 -21.22 12.93
C GLU A 187 -12.25 -20.42 11.64
N PRO A 188 -13.36 -20.69 10.92
CA PRO A 188 -13.75 -19.87 9.77
C PRO A 188 -13.97 -18.41 10.17
N ILE A 189 -13.41 -17.47 9.40
CA ILE A 189 -13.52 -16.03 9.69
C ILE A 189 -14.97 -15.55 9.76
N GLU A 190 -15.89 -16.23 9.07
CA GLU A 190 -17.33 -15.97 9.05
C GLU A 190 -18.02 -16.25 10.40
N ARG A 191 -17.33 -16.92 11.32
CA ARG A 191 -17.82 -17.19 12.68
C ARG A 191 -17.22 -16.27 13.74
N LEU A 192 -16.23 -15.45 13.36
CA LEU A 192 -15.44 -14.67 14.28
C LEU A 192 -15.88 -13.21 14.35
N LYS A 193 -15.76 -12.64 15.54
CA LYS A 193 -15.77 -11.21 15.80
C LYS A 193 -14.39 -10.82 16.32
N LEU A 194 -13.69 -9.99 15.57
CA LEU A 194 -12.29 -9.67 15.83
C LEU A 194 -12.11 -8.15 16.00
N ILE A 195 -11.22 -7.80 16.90
CA ILE A 195 -10.62 -6.45 16.94
C ILE A 195 -9.18 -6.59 16.50
N THR A 196 -8.84 -5.92 15.41
CA THR A 196 -7.47 -5.90 14.88
C THR A 196 -6.82 -4.55 15.14
N CYS A 197 -5.54 -4.57 15.54
CA CYS A 197 -4.76 -3.39 15.85
C CYS A 197 -3.55 -3.30 14.94
N HIS A 198 -3.41 -2.16 14.26
CA HIS A 198 -2.21 -1.78 13.54
C HIS A 198 -1.52 -0.67 14.33
N LEU A 199 -0.38 -0.98 14.94
CA LEU A 199 0.32 -0.08 15.87
C LEU A 199 1.70 0.26 15.30
N GLY A 200 1.77 1.36 14.57
CA GLY A 200 2.98 1.91 13.95
C GLY A 200 3.03 3.43 14.14
N ASN A 201 3.75 4.17 13.28
CA ASN A 201 3.71 5.64 13.27
C ASN A 201 2.28 6.16 13.04
N GLY A 202 1.53 5.56 12.10
CA GLY A 202 0.09 5.63 12.07
C GLY A 202 -0.47 4.46 12.86
N SER A 203 -1.47 4.68 13.71
CA SER A 203 -2.08 3.64 14.52
C SER A 203 -3.57 3.61 14.33
N SER A 204 -4.12 2.42 14.12
CA SER A 204 -5.56 2.22 13.91
C SER A 204 -6.06 0.90 14.50
N ILE A 205 -7.35 0.90 14.81
CA ILE A 205 -8.09 -0.30 15.23
C ILE A 205 -9.23 -0.50 14.23
N ALA A 206 -9.55 -1.75 13.92
CA ALA A 206 -10.71 -2.11 13.14
C ALA A 206 -11.53 -3.19 13.86
N ALA A 207 -12.85 -3.02 13.85
CA ALA A 207 -13.81 -4.03 14.28
C ALA A 207 -14.24 -4.85 13.06
N VAL A 208 -14.00 -6.14 13.11
CA VAL A 208 -14.31 -7.09 12.03
C VAL A 208 -15.35 -8.08 12.53
N ASP A 209 -16.50 -8.11 11.89
CA ASP A 209 -17.58 -9.06 12.18
C ASP A 209 -17.76 -9.97 10.95
N GLN A 210 -17.52 -11.26 11.14
CA GLN A 210 -17.67 -12.27 10.09
C GLN A 210 -16.87 -11.94 8.81
N GLY A 211 -15.61 -11.49 8.99
CA GLY A 211 -14.73 -11.13 7.89
C GLY A 211 -14.99 -9.74 7.26
N LYS A 212 -15.97 -8.98 7.74
CA LYS A 212 -16.33 -7.64 7.25
C LYS A 212 -16.02 -6.58 8.29
N VAL A 213 -15.37 -5.50 7.87
CA VAL A 213 -15.18 -4.35 8.77
C VAL A 213 -16.52 -3.66 9.01
N VAL A 214 -16.85 -3.47 10.29
CA VAL A 214 -18.07 -2.80 10.73
C VAL A 214 -17.79 -1.41 11.30
N ASP A 215 -16.56 -1.16 11.79
CA ASP A 215 -16.09 0.15 12.21
C ASP A 215 -14.55 0.20 12.23
N THR A 216 -13.97 1.40 12.21
CA THR A 216 -12.53 1.61 12.34
C THR A 216 -12.22 2.97 12.96
N SER A 217 -11.06 3.11 13.59
CA SER A 217 -10.67 4.34 14.31
C SER A 217 -10.21 5.48 13.40
N MET A 218 -9.57 5.21 12.27
CA MET A 218 -9.21 6.27 11.32
C MET A 218 -10.43 6.73 10.52
N GLY A 219 -10.48 8.02 10.22
CA GLY A 219 -11.63 8.68 9.61
C GLY A 219 -11.49 8.88 8.10
N MET A 220 -11.85 10.08 7.63
CA MET A 220 -11.62 10.53 6.26
C MET A 220 -10.13 10.60 5.94
N THR A 221 -9.32 10.91 6.94
CA THR A 221 -7.86 10.91 6.89
C THR A 221 -7.28 10.08 8.04
N PRO A 222 -5.97 9.75 8.01
CA PRO A 222 -5.31 9.06 9.12
C PRO A 222 -5.25 9.85 10.43
N LEU A 223 -5.56 11.14 10.43
CA LEU A 223 -5.49 12.01 11.62
C LEU A 223 -6.36 11.53 12.78
N ALA A 224 -7.52 10.97 12.50
CA ALA A 224 -8.48 10.48 13.50
C ALA A 224 -8.14 9.07 14.05
N GLY A 225 -6.89 8.63 13.96
CA GLY A 225 -6.44 7.35 14.51
C GLY A 225 -6.33 7.33 16.04
N LEU A 226 -5.44 6.46 16.55
CA LEU A 226 -5.21 6.33 17.99
C LEU A 226 -4.29 7.40 18.58
N MET A 227 -3.61 8.17 17.74
CA MET A 227 -2.69 9.24 18.15
C MET A 227 -2.89 10.46 17.24
#